data_60a925cbf71cd4d5f5935af50cbd18a7
#
_entry.id   60a925cbf71cd4d5f5935af50cbd18a7
#
_cell.length_a   1.000
_cell.length_b   1.000
_cell.length_c   1.000
_cell.angle_alpha   90.00
_cell.angle_beta   90.00
_cell.angle_gamma   90.00
#
_symmetry.space_group_name_H-M   'P 1'
#
loop_
_entity.id
_entity.type
_entity.pdbx_description
1 polymer ?
#
loop_
_entity_poly.entity_id
_entity_poly.type
_entity_poly.pdbx_seq_one_letter_code
_entity_poly.pdbx_strand_id
1 'polypeptide(L)'
;MKQVVLVTGAASGLGNVIAEYFASQGHQVILSASTLEKAENAKVQSQYAQNMLPLKLDISVEADFHAAVQWIEEKFSKLDVLINNATVTKATPVLEITAADFDWVTQVNQRGIFQACQIIGQYMAKKGYGRIINMASLAGQNGGTATGAHYAATKGAIVTLTKIFAKEFAAKGVTVNAIAPGPMESPIVHSVVPDEKMEQFIQNIPVKALGSMHFIAETCGLLASPNASFVTGATWDINGGLFMR
;
A
#
# COMPACT_ATOMS: atom_id res chain seq x y z
N MET A 1 3.53 2.76 -22.18
CA MET A 1 3.23 4.21 -22.01
C MET A 1 3.72 4.62 -20.62
N LYS A 2 4.42 5.75 -20.49
CA LYS A 2 4.95 6.22 -19.20
C LYS A 2 3.79 6.70 -18.33
N GLN A 3 3.66 6.14 -17.11
CA GLN A 3 2.61 6.49 -16.12
C GLN A 3 3.17 7.42 -15.05
N VAL A 4 2.29 8.18 -14.40
CA VAL A 4 2.55 8.91 -13.15
C VAL A 4 1.99 8.09 -12.00
N VAL A 5 2.86 7.68 -11.08
CA VAL A 5 2.57 6.72 -10.00
C VAL A 5 2.84 7.36 -8.65
N LEU A 6 1.84 7.48 -7.80
CA LEU A 6 2.01 7.91 -6.41
C LEU A 6 2.07 6.67 -5.50
N VAL A 7 3.15 6.54 -4.72
CA VAL A 7 3.30 5.48 -3.71
C VAL A 7 3.36 6.12 -2.33
N THR A 8 2.40 5.78 -1.46
CA THR A 8 2.38 6.28 -0.08
C THR A 8 3.28 5.43 0.82
N GLY A 9 4.01 6.07 1.75
CA GLY A 9 4.95 5.39 2.64
C GLY A 9 6.11 4.74 1.89
N ALA A 10 6.60 5.40 0.85
CA ALA A 10 7.60 4.87 -0.08
C ALA A 10 9.06 5.07 0.39
N ALA A 11 9.29 5.65 1.56
CA ALA A 11 10.65 5.89 2.04
C ALA A 11 11.38 4.64 2.55
N SER A 12 10.68 3.51 2.76
CA SER A 12 11.28 2.28 3.27
C SER A 12 10.41 1.04 2.97
N GLY A 13 10.98 -0.14 3.22
CA GLY A 13 10.25 -1.42 3.17
C GLY A 13 9.55 -1.68 1.84
N LEU A 14 8.35 -2.28 1.91
CA LEU A 14 7.59 -2.64 0.71
C LEU A 14 7.26 -1.42 -0.18
N GLY A 15 6.95 -0.27 0.40
CA GLY A 15 6.68 0.94 -0.37
C GLY A 15 7.87 1.41 -1.20
N ASN A 16 9.08 1.28 -0.67
CA ASN A 16 10.30 1.59 -1.41
C ASN A 16 10.54 0.59 -2.53
N VAL A 17 10.38 -0.72 -2.28
CA VAL A 17 10.51 -1.77 -3.32
C VAL A 17 9.51 -1.54 -4.47
N ILE A 18 8.28 -1.14 -4.15
CA ILE A 18 7.27 -0.79 -5.16
C ILE A 18 7.70 0.46 -5.95
N ALA A 19 8.17 1.52 -5.28
CA ALA A 19 8.63 2.73 -5.94
C ALA A 19 9.83 2.46 -6.87
N GLU A 20 10.82 1.68 -6.42
CA GLU A 20 11.96 1.22 -7.21
C GLU A 20 11.52 0.43 -8.45
N TYR A 21 10.58 -0.50 -8.28
CA TYR A 21 10.05 -1.28 -9.40
C TYR A 21 9.45 -0.38 -10.49
N PHE A 22 8.54 0.53 -10.14
CA PHE A 22 7.93 1.43 -11.12
C PHE A 22 8.96 2.37 -11.76
N ALA A 23 9.92 2.88 -10.99
CA ALA A 23 10.99 3.74 -11.51
C ALA A 23 11.92 2.98 -12.46
N SER A 24 12.23 1.70 -12.19
CA SER A 24 13.03 0.84 -13.07
C SER A 24 12.35 0.57 -14.42
N GLN A 25 11.01 0.53 -14.44
CA GLN A 25 10.21 0.40 -15.65
C GLN A 25 10.05 1.73 -16.43
N GLY A 26 10.74 2.81 -15.98
CA GLY A 26 10.74 4.12 -16.63
C GLY A 26 9.50 4.97 -16.34
N HIS A 27 8.65 4.58 -15.38
CA HIS A 27 7.52 5.39 -14.92
C HIS A 27 7.99 6.61 -14.12
N GLN A 28 7.16 7.65 -14.04
CA GLN A 28 7.40 8.78 -13.14
C GLN A 28 6.80 8.46 -11.78
N VAL A 29 7.62 8.31 -10.76
CA VAL A 29 7.20 7.93 -9.41
C VAL A 29 7.20 9.13 -8.48
N ILE A 30 6.05 9.40 -7.86
CA ILE A 30 5.93 10.32 -6.74
C ILE A 30 6.15 9.49 -5.48
N LEU A 31 7.36 9.60 -4.92
CA LEU A 31 7.79 8.90 -3.72
C LEU A 31 7.35 9.70 -2.51
N SER A 32 6.27 9.28 -1.81
CA SER A 32 5.78 10.05 -0.69
C SER A 32 6.07 9.41 0.68
N ALA A 33 6.27 10.28 1.66
CA ALA A 33 6.48 9.93 3.06
C ALA A 33 5.86 10.99 3.98
N SER A 34 5.74 10.68 5.28
CA SER A 34 5.18 11.61 6.27
C SER A 34 6.00 12.90 6.45
N THR A 35 7.28 12.88 6.07
CA THR A 35 8.12 14.09 5.99
C THR A 35 8.83 14.14 4.65
N LEU A 36 9.09 15.36 4.15
CA LEU A 36 9.82 15.54 2.89
C LEU A 36 11.23 14.96 2.98
N GLU A 37 11.92 15.18 4.09
CA GLU A 37 13.28 14.64 4.34
C GLU A 37 13.37 13.13 4.13
N LYS A 38 12.40 12.35 4.67
CA LYS A 38 12.37 10.90 4.45
C LYS A 38 12.23 10.54 2.98
N ALA A 39 11.40 11.26 2.24
CA ALA A 39 11.19 11.03 0.82
C ALA A 39 12.44 11.40 0.01
N GLU A 40 13.11 12.51 0.34
CA GLU A 40 14.36 12.94 -0.31
C GLU A 40 15.49 11.94 -0.06
N ASN A 41 15.66 11.49 1.19
CA ASN A 41 16.69 10.51 1.54
C ASN A 41 16.51 9.19 0.79
N ALA A 42 15.28 8.69 0.67
CA ALA A 42 15.00 7.48 -0.09
C ALA A 42 15.28 7.66 -1.59
N LYS A 43 14.93 8.82 -2.16
CA LYS A 43 15.26 9.14 -3.55
C LYS A 43 16.77 9.14 -3.80
N VAL A 44 17.55 9.76 -2.92
CA VAL A 44 19.02 9.86 -3.09
C VAL A 44 19.68 8.48 -3.10
N GLN A 45 19.13 7.53 -2.37
CA GLN A 45 19.64 6.15 -2.31
C GLN A 45 19.25 5.30 -3.54
N SER A 46 18.30 5.77 -4.36
CA SER A 46 17.80 5.03 -5.51
C SER A 46 18.72 5.16 -6.73
N GLN A 47 18.99 4.04 -7.40
CA GLN A 47 19.64 4.05 -8.73
C GLN A 47 18.74 4.60 -9.84
N TYR A 48 17.45 4.79 -9.58
CA TYR A 48 16.44 5.35 -10.51
C TYR A 48 15.96 6.73 -10.07
N ALA A 49 16.76 7.47 -9.29
CA ALA A 49 16.42 8.78 -8.73
C ALA A 49 15.90 9.80 -9.76
N GLN A 50 16.36 9.69 -11.02
CA GLN A 50 15.90 10.54 -12.15
C GLN A 50 14.43 10.36 -12.49
N ASN A 51 13.85 9.20 -12.16
CA ASN A 51 12.43 8.90 -12.37
C ASN A 51 11.57 9.14 -11.12
N MET A 52 12.16 9.64 -10.01
CA MET A 52 11.49 9.82 -8.73
C MET A 52 11.39 11.29 -8.33
N LEU A 53 10.23 11.67 -7.78
CA LEU A 53 10.01 12.98 -7.15
C LEU A 53 9.55 12.77 -5.70
N PRO A 54 10.26 13.36 -4.75
CA PRO A 54 9.86 13.29 -3.36
C PRO A 54 8.65 14.18 -3.10
N LEU A 55 7.74 13.72 -2.24
CA LEU A 55 6.56 14.46 -1.80
C LEU A 55 6.30 14.21 -0.31
N LYS A 56 6.08 15.27 0.46
CA LYS A 56 5.52 15.14 1.81
C LYS A 56 4.05 14.79 1.69
N LEU A 57 3.64 13.67 2.26
CA LEU A 57 2.24 13.25 2.39
C LEU A 57 2.09 12.39 3.64
N ASP A 58 1.62 13.01 4.73
CA ASP A 58 1.18 12.29 5.92
C ASP A 58 -0.27 11.86 5.71
N ILE A 59 -0.51 10.56 5.57
CA ILE A 59 -1.84 10.01 5.29
C ILE A 59 -2.83 10.15 6.45
N SER A 60 -2.38 10.59 7.63
CA SER A 60 -3.27 10.92 8.74
C SER A 60 -3.84 12.33 8.66
N VAL A 61 -3.33 13.16 7.73
CA VAL A 61 -3.64 14.59 7.57
C VAL A 61 -4.39 14.81 6.24
N GLU A 62 -5.66 15.14 6.31
CA GLU A 62 -6.51 15.35 5.11
C GLU A 62 -5.98 16.46 4.20
N ALA A 63 -5.49 17.56 4.77
CA ALA A 63 -4.95 18.68 4.01
C ALA A 63 -3.75 18.29 3.12
N ASP A 64 -2.96 17.29 3.53
CA ASP A 64 -1.83 16.80 2.74
C ASP A 64 -2.30 16.12 1.44
N PHE A 65 -3.46 15.45 1.43
CA PHE A 65 -4.03 14.88 0.22
C PHE A 65 -4.47 15.95 -0.77
N HIS A 66 -5.11 17.02 -0.29
CA HIS A 66 -5.51 18.15 -1.14
C HIS A 66 -4.29 18.85 -1.73
N ALA A 67 -3.26 19.11 -0.92
CA ALA A 67 -1.99 19.68 -1.37
C ALA A 67 -1.29 18.78 -2.40
N ALA A 68 -1.30 17.47 -2.18
CA ALA A 68 -0.73 16.50 -3.12
C ALA A 68 -1.47 16.52 -4.47
N VAL A 69 -2.81 16.56 -4.48
CA VAL A 69 -3.60 16.64 -5.72
C VAL A 69 -3.29 17.94 -6.47
N GLN A 70 -3.23 19.08 -5.78
CA GLN A 70 -2.87 20.34 -6.40
C GLN A 70 -1.46 20.29 -7.03
N TRP A 71 -0.48 19.82 -6.28
CA TRP A 71 0.89 19.67 -6.77
C TRP A 71 1.00 18.73 -7.97
N ILE A 72 0.25 17.60 -7.95
CA ILE A 72 0.20 16.65 -9.06
C ILE A 72 -0.43 17.30 -10.30
N GLU A 73 -1.53 18.04 -10.13
CA GLU A 73 -2.19 18.73 -11.24
C GLU A 73 -1.26 19.78 -11.89
N GLU A 74 -0.61 20.58 -11.09
CA GLU A 74 0.34 21.61 -11.58
C GLU A 74 1.53 20.99 -12.35
N LYS A 75 2.03 19.84 -11.88
CA LYS A 75 3.25 19.23 -12.41
C LYS A 75 3.03 18.25 -13.56
N PHE A 76 1.93 17.52 -13.54
CA PHE A 76 1.69 16.41 -14.48
C PHE A 76 0.33 16.47 -15.16
N SER A 77 -0.61 17.26 -14.67
CA SER A 77 -2.01 17.34 -15.12
C SER A 77 -2.76 15.99 -15.07
N LYS A 78 -2.17 14.95 -14.48
CA LYS A 78 -2.73 13.60 -14.33
C LYS A 78 -2.08 12.82 -13.21
N LEU A 79 -2.78 11.80 -12.70
CA LEU A 79 -2.21 10.72 -11.91
C LEU A 79 -2.80 9.41 -12.46
N ASP A 80 -1.94 8.50 -12.87
CA ASP A 80 -2.38 7.24 -13.49
C ASP A 80 -2.55 6.13 -12.44
N VAL A 81 -1.69 6.10 -11.40
CA VAL A 81 -1.66 5.02 -10.41
C VAL A 81 -1.50 5.59 -9.00
N LEU A 82 -2.32 5.10 -8.07
CA LEU A 82 -2.18 5.32 -6.64
C LEU A 82 -1.93 3.98 -5.93
N ILE A 83 -0.80 3.88 -5.23
CA ILE A 83 -0.49 2.75 -4.35
C ILE A 83 -0.62 3.19 -2.89
N ASN A 84 -1.68 2.76 -2.24
CA ASN A 84 -1.93 3.00 -0.82
C ASN A 84 -1.18 1.94 0.01
N ASN A 85 0.10 2.21 0.31
CA ASN A 85 0.96 1.30 1.04
C ASN A 85 1.26 1.77 2.48
N ALA A 86 1.29 3.09 2.73
CA ALA A 86 1.60 3.62 4.06
C ALA A 86 0.74 2.97 5.16
N THR A 87 1.38 2.55 6.24
CA THR A 87 0.72 1.86 7.35
C THR A 87 1.56 1.97 8.62
N VAL A 88 0.90 1.86 9.76
CA VAL A 88 1.54 1.72 11.07
C VAL A 88 1.02 0.45 11.75
N THR A 89 1.83 -0.12 12.62
CA THR A 89 1.44 -1.25 13.47
C THR A 89 2.14 -1.15 14.82
N LYS A 90 1.52 -1.76 15.83
CA LYS A 90 2.10 -1.96 17.14
C LYS A 90 1.71 -3.36 17.61
N ALA A 91 2.70 -4.22 17.81
CA ALA A 91 2.48 -5.57 18.33
C ALA A 91 2.17 -5.48 19.83
N THR A 92 0.89 -5.39 20.18
CA THR A 92 0.41 -5.32 21.57
C THR A 92 -0.58 -6.46 21.79
N PRO A 93 -0.50 -7.19 22.92
CA PRO A 93 -1.50 -8.19 23.29
C PRO A 93 -2.90 -7.57 23.27
N VAL A 94 -3.90 -8.31 22.77
CA VAL A 94 -5.24 -7.76 22.49
C VAL A 94 -5.90 -7.10 23.70
N LEU A 95 -5.69 -7.66 24.90
CA LEU A 95 -6.26 -7.13 26.14
C LEU A 95 -5.51 -5.90 26.72
N GLU A 96 -4.35 -5.58 26.14
CA GLU A 96 -3.50 -4.45 26.56
C GLU A 96 -3.55 -3.28 25.59
N ILE A 97 -4.26 -3.43 24.45
CA ILE A 97 -4.41 -2.36 23.47
C ILE A 97 -5.21 -1.21 24.10
N THR A 98 -4.59 -0.06 24.21
CA THR A 98 -5.26 1.15 24.71
C THR A 98 -6.18 1.75 23.64
N ALA A 99 -7.19 2.53 24.05
CA ALA A 99 -8.03 3.29 23.12
C ALA A 99 -7.19 4.23 22.23
N ALA A 100 -6.17 4.88 22.81
CA ALA A 100 -5.28 5.76 22.05
C ALA A 100 -4.47 5.02 20.97
N ASP A 101 -3.95 3.82 21.27
CA ASP A 101 -3.26 3.00 20.27
C ASP A 101 -4.23 2.55 19.16
N PHE A 102 -5.45 2.16 19.56
CA PHE A 102 -6.48 1.76 18.59
C PHE A 102 -6.86 2.92 17.66
N ASP A 103 -7.10 4.10 18.22
CA ASP A 103 -7.46 5.31 17.47
C ASP A 103 -6.32 5.73 16.53
N TRP A 104 -5.07 5.74 17.00
CA TRP A 104 -3.91 6.06 16.17
C TRP A 104 -3.77 5.13 14.97
N VAL A 105 -3.84 3.80 15.18
CA VAL A 105 -3.73 2.82 14.07
C VAL A 105 -4.91 2.96 13.11
N THR A 106 -6.12 3.18 13.61
CA THR A 106 -7.32 3.39 12.78
C THR A 106 -7.22 4.68 11.99
N GLN A 107 -6.76 5.76 12.60
CA GLN A 107 -6.56 7.05 11.93
C GLN A 107 -5.63 6.94 10.74
N VAL A 108 -4.48 6.29 10.91
CA VAL A 108 -3.48 6.16 9.85
C VAL A 108 -3.94 5.14 8.81
N ASN A 109 -4.20 3.90 9.23
CA ASN A 109 -4.37 2.78 8.29
C ASN A 109 -5.73 2.76 7.59
N GLN A 110 -6.80 3.10 8.30
CA GLN A 110 -8.16 3.00 7.76
C GLN A 110 -8.65 4.35 7.23
N ARG A 111 -8.64 5.40 8.07
CA ARG A 111 -9.08 6.74 7.66
C ARG A 111 -8.18 7.31 6.56
N GLY A 112 -6.87 7.13 6.67
CA GLY A 112 -5.92 7.59 5.65
C GLY A 112 -6.18 6.96 4.28
N ILE A 113 -6.44 5.65 4.20
CA ILE A 113 -6.79 5.00 2.93
C ILE A 113 -8.16 5.43 2.42
N PHE A 114 -9.15 5.61 3.33
CA PHE A 114 -10.44 6.15 2.94
C PHE A 114 -10.29 7.54 2.29
N GLN A 115 -9.56 8.47 2.92
CA GLN A 115 -9.30 9.80 2.39
C GLN A 115 -8.50 9.78 1.07
N ALA A 116 -7.49 8.93 0.96
CA ALA A 116 -6.75 8.74 -0.28
C ALA A 116 -7.67 8.31 -1.42
N CYS A 117 -8.51 7.30 -1.21
CA CYS A 117 -9.47 6.85 -2.21
C CYS A 117 -10.52 7.93 -2.51
N GLN A 118 -11.00 8.64 -1.50
CA GLN A 118 -12.00 9.69 -1.67
C GLN A 118 -11.46 10.89 -2.46
N ILE A 119 -10.34 11.46 -2.03
CA ILE A 119 -9.81 12.72 -2.59
C ILE A 119 -9.09 12.45 -3.92
N ILE A 120 -8.10 11.54 -3.90
CA ILE A 120 -7.30 11.23 -5.10
C ILE A 120 -8.13 10.41 -6.10
N GLY A 121 -8.98 9.48 -5.62
CA GLY A 121 -9.86 8.71 -6.48
C GLY A 121 -10.88 9.59 -7.22
N GLN A 122 -11.44 10.63 -6.57
CA GLN A 122 -12.27 11.61 -7.25
C GLN A 122 -11.50 12.41 -8.30
N TYR A 123 -10.26 12.77 -8.01
CA TYR A 123 -9.39 13.44 -9.00
C TYR A 123 -9.18 12.56 -10.24
N MET A 124 -8.82 11.28 -10.05
CA MET A 124 -8.67 10.32 -11.13
C MET A 124 -9.98 10.11 -11.91
N ALA A 125 -11.11 10.01 -11.21
CA ALA A 125 -12.42 9.85 -11.83
C ALA A 125 -12.82 11.05 -12.70
N LYS A 126 -12.49 12.28 -12.30
CA LYS A 126 -12.67 13.49 -13.12
C LYS A 126 -11.80 13.47 -14.39
N LYS A 127 -10.63 12.81 -14.35
CA LYS A 127 -9.76 12.64 -15.52
C LYS A 127 -10.15 11.43 -16.40
N GLY A 128 -11.10 10.60 -15.95
CA GLY A 128 -11.61 9.44 -16.72
C GLY A 128 -10.68 8.22 -16.72
N TYR A 129 -9.62 8.21 -15.89
CA TYR A 129 -8.67 7.10 -15.77
C TYR A 129 -8.02 7.05 -14.40
N GLY A 130 -7.82 5.84 -13.86
CA GLY A 130 -7.03 5.62 -12.66
C GLY A 130 -6.90 4.14 -12.29
N ARG A 131 -5.83 3.82 -11.58
CA ARG A 131 -5.56 2.51 -10.99
C ARG A 131 -5.21 2.71 -9.52
N ILE A 132 -6.09 2.26 -8.63
CA ILE A 132 -5.88 2.36 -7.17
C ILE A 132 -5.61 0.96 -6.63
N ILE A 133 -4.49 0.79 -5.92
CA ILE A 133 -4.08 -0.47 -5.33
C ILE A 133 -3.88 -0.24 -3.83
N ASN A 134 -4.66 -0.93 -3.01
CA ASN A 134 -4.65 -0.83 -1.56
C ASN A 134 -3.87 -2.00 -0.94
N MET A 135 -2.86 -1.74 -0.11
CA MET A 135 -2.18 -2.78 0.64
C MET A 135 -3.03 -3.20 1.85
N ALA A 136 -3.78 -4.29 1.67
CA ALA A 136 -4.41 -5.04 2.75
C ALA A 136 -3.37 -5.90 3.50
N SER A 137 -3.76 -7.04 4.02
CA SER A 137 -2.87 -8.01 4.67
C SER A 137 -3.62 -9.33 4.90
N LEU A 138 -2.90 -10.44 4.97
CA LEU A 138 -3.39 -11.70 5.53
C LEU A 138 -4.02 -11.48 6.92
N ALA A 139 -3.45 -10.60 7.76
CA ALA A 139 -3.97 -10.28 9.08
C ALA A 139 -5.42 -9.76 9.05
N GLY A 140 -5.80 -9.03 8.00
CA GLY A 140 -7.17 -8.56 7.80
C GLY A 140 -8.17 -9.65 7.39
N GLN A 141 -7.70 -10.83 7.07
CA GLN A 141 -8.51 -11.98 6.63
C GLN A 141 -8.65 -13.05 7.71
N ASN A 142 -7.58 -13.33 8.48
CA ASN A 142 -7.54 -14.38 9.49
C ASN A 142 -7.36 -13.87 10.93
N GLY A 143 -7.36 -12.55 11.15
CA GLY A 143 -7.18 -11.92 12.46
C GLY A 143 -5.71 -11.67 12.83
N GLY A 144 -4.75 -12.25 12.10
CA GLY A 144 -3.31 -12.12 12.38
C GLY A 144 -2.88 -12.79 13.69
N THR A 145 -1.58 -12.98 13.86
CA THR A 145 -0.99 -13.56 15.06
C THR A 145 0.16 -12.73 15.63
N ALA A 146 0.87 -11.98 14.78
CA ALA A 146 2.06 -11.22 15.13
C ALA A 146 1.85 -9.69 15.10
N THR A 147 0.70 -9.24 14.61
CA THR A 147 0.33 -7.81 14.54
C THR A 147 -0.84 -7.55 15.48
N GLY A 148 -0.91 -6.39 16.10
CA GLY A 148 -2.00 -6.09 17.03
C GLY A 148 -3.40 -6.19 16.39
N ALA A 149 -4.43 -6.48 17.17
CA ALA A 149 -5.83 -6.63 16.71
C ALA A 149 -6.35 -5.38 15.98
N HIS A 150 -5.95 -4.18 16.42
CA HIS A 150 -6.26 -2.91 15.74
C HIS A 150 -5.71 -2.86 14.32
N TYR A 151 -4.48 -3.34 14.08
CA TYR A 151 -3.93 -3.46 12.73
C TYR A 151 -4.75 -4.43 11.88
N ALA A 152 -5.02 -5.64 12.40
CA ALA A 152 -5.81 -6.64 11.69
C ALA A 152 -7.21 -6.11 11.32
N ALA A 153 -7.88 -5.42 12.24
CA ALA A 153 -9.17 -4.79 12.01
C ALA A 153 -9.10 -3.75 10.86
N THR A 154 -8.08 -2.87 10.87
CA THR A 154 -7.91 -1.88 9.79
C THR A 154 -7.63 -2.54 8.44
N LYS A 155 -6.86 -3.63 8.40
CA LYS A 155 -6.58 -4.38 7.16
C LYS A 155 -7.83 -5.11 6.61
N GLY A 156 -8.72 -5.57 7.49
CA GLY A 156 -10.05 -6.06 7.10
C GLY A 156 -10.94 -4.96 6.53
N ALA A 157 -10.94 -3.77 7.15
CA ALA A 157 -11.66 -2.61 6.64
C ALA A 157 -11.20 -2.19 5.25
N ILE A 158 -9.90 -2.28 4.93
CA ILE A 158 -9.35 -1.95 3.60
C ILE A 158 -9.95 -2.85 2.51
N VAL A 159 -10.16 -4.13 2.77
CA VAL A 159 -10.81 -5.06 1.82
C VAL A 159 -12.24 -4.59 1.51
N THR A 160 -12.97 -4.13 2.52
CA THR A 160 -14.34 -3.60 2.35
C THR A 160 -14.32 -2.27 1.61
N LEU A 161 -13.47 -1.32 2.00
CA LEU A 161 -13.32 -0.02 1.33
C LEU A 161 -12.95 -0.18 -0.15
N THR A 162 -12.10 -1.14 -0.49
CA THR A 162 -11.73 -1.46 -1.87
C THR A 162 -12.96 -1.78 -2.71
N LYS A 163 -13.89 -2.59 -2.21
CA LYS A 163 -15.14 -2.93 -2.91
C LYS A 163 -16.08 -1.73 -3.07
N ILE A 164 -16.15 -0.87 -2.04
CA ILE A 164 -17.01 0.33 -2.06
C ILE A 164 -16.51 1.28 -3.13
N PHE A 165 -15.22 1.64 -3.11
CA PHE A 165 -14.65 2.57 -4.08
C PHE A 165 -14.56 1.98 -5.49
N ALA A 166 -14.40 0.66 -5.63
CA ALA A 166 -14.47 -0.02 -6.92
C ALA A 166 -15.83 0.21 -7.59
N LYS A 167 -16.94 0.03 -6.85
CA LYS A 167 -18.31 0.30 -7.36
C LYS A 167 -18.50 1.76 -7.72
N GLU A 168 -18.02 2.68 -6.87
CA GLU A 168 -18.19 4.12 -7.07
C GLU A 168 -17.47 4.63 -8.33
N PHE A 169 -16.29 4.07 -8.63
CA PHE A 169 -15.43 4.62 -9.67
C PHE A 169 -15.37 3.82 -10.97
N ALA A 170 -15.89 2.59 -11.02
CA ALA A 170 -15.77 1.71 -12.18
C ALA A 170 -16.29 2.38 -13.48
N ALA A 171 -17.48 2.98 -13.44
CA ALA A 171 -18.07 3.67 -14.60
C ALA A 171 -17.33 4.96 -15.00
N LYS A 172 -16.37 5.41 -14.16
CA LYS A 172 -15.56 6.61 -14.37
C LYS A 172 -14.13 6.26 -14.84
N GLY A 173 -13.90 4.99 -15.28
CA GLY A 173 -12.62 4.56 -15.81
C GLY A 173 -11.54 4.24 -14.74
N VAL A 174 -11.90 4.21 -13.45
CA VAL A 174 -10.97 3.94 -12.35
C VAL A 174 -11.23 2.57 -11.75
N THR A 175 -10.19 1.73 -11.67
CA THR A 175 -10.24 0.46 -10.95
C THR A 175 -9.64 0.60 -9.55
N VAL A 176 -10.22 -0.11 -8.59
CA VAL A 176 -9.74 -0.14 -7.20
C VAL A 176 -9.61 -1.60 -6.77
N ASN A 177 -8.40 -2.04 -6.46
CA ASN A 177 -8.10 -3.40 -6.03
C ASN A 177 -7.26 -3.41 -4.75
N ALA A 178 -7.21 -4.54 -4.08
CA ALA A 178 -6.34 -4.76 -2.93
C ALA A 178 -5.38 -5.92 -3.19
N ILE A 179 -4.22 -5.87 -2.54
CA ILE A 179 -3.31 -6.98 -2.37
C ILE A 179 -3.26 -7.29 -0.88
N ALA A 180 -3.34 -8.57 -0.52
CA ALA A 180 -3.27 -9.07 0.85
C ALA A 180 -2.01 -9.95 1.03
N PRO A 181 -0.84 -9.35 1.31
CA PRO A 181 0.39 -10.09 1.54
C PRO A 181 0.34 -10.92 2.82
N GLY A 182 0.97 -12.09 2.78
CA GLY A 182 1.39 -12.86 3.95
C GLY A 182 2.75 -12.41 4.49
N PRO A 183 3.46 -13.29 5.21
CA PRO A 183 4.81 -13.04 5.68
C PRO A 183 5.78 -12.87 4.49
N MET A 184 6.43 -11.69 4.43
CA MET A 184 7.39 -11.35 3.38
C MET A 184 8.82 -11.41 3.92
N GLU A 185 9.77 -11.80 3.08
CA GLU A 185 11.18 -11.66 3.36
C GLU A 185 11.51 -10.17 3.56
N SER A 186 11.75 -9.77 4.79
CA SER A 186 11.93 -8.37 5.17
C SER A 186 12.61 -8.23 6.54
N PRO A 187 13.27 -7.10 6.82
CA PRO A 187 13.80 -6.82 8.15
C PRO A 187 12.74 -6.89 9.26
N ILE A 188 11.48 -6.61 8.94
CA ILE A 188 10.38 -6.66 9.92
C ILE A 188 10.13 -8.11 10.37
N VAL A 189 10.07 -9.07 9.45
CA VAL A 189 9.85 -10.49 9.82
C VAL A 189 10.99 -10.98 10.71
N HIS A 190 12.25 -10.64 10.39
CA HIS A 190 13.41 -11.02 11.19
C HIS A 190 13.48 -10.30 12.54
N SER A 191 12.85 -9.13 12.70
CA SER A 191 12.77 -8.45 14.01
C SER A 191 11.66 -8.99 14.91
N VAL A 192 10.64 -9.63 14.33
CA VAL A 192 9.47 -10.15 15.07
C VAL A 192 9.60 -11.65 15.36
N VAL A 193 10.19 -12.41 14.46
CA VAL A 193 10.40 -13.86 14.62
C VAL A 193 11.83 -14.11 15.07
N PRO A 194 12.06 -14.65 16.27
CA PRO A 194 13.42 -15.03 16.73
C PRO A 194 14.09 -16.01 15.76
N ASP A 195 15.40 -15.87 15.57
CA ASP A 195 16.16 -16.68 14.60
C ASP A 195 15.99 -18.19 14.85
N GLU A 196 15.97 -18.62 16.10
CA GLU A 196 15.76 -20.02 16.48
C GLU A 196 14.36 -20.57 16.15
N LYS A 197 13.39 -19.71 15.89
CA LYS A 197 12.01 -20.05 15.50
C LYS A 197 11.73 -19.84 14.02
N MET A 198 12.64 -19.21 13.29
CA MET A 198 12.42 -18.83 11.89
C MET A 198 12.16 -20.05 11.00
N GLU A 199 12.92 -21.12 11.16
CA GLU A 199 12.71 -22.36 10.39
C GLU A 199 11.31 -22.94 10.65
N GLN A 200 10.91 -23.06 11.91
CA GLN A 200 9.58 -23.55 12.28
C GLN A 200 8.47 -22.62 11.75
N PHE A 201 8.68 -21.31 11.79
CA PHE A 201 7.75 -20.32 11.25
C PHE A 201 7.56 -20.52 9.74
N ILE A 202 8.64 -20.68 8.97
CA ILE A 202 8.60 -20.96 7.54
C ILE A 202 7.90 -22.30 7.25
N GLN A 203 8.20 -23.35 8.05
CA GLN A 203 7.56 -24.66 7.89
C GLN A 203 6.05 -24.65 8.13
N ASN A 204 5.50 -23.63 8.82
CA ASN A 204 4.07 -23.44 9.00
C ASN A 204 3.39 -22.79 7.78
N ILE A 205 4.16 -22.20 6.86
CA ILE A 205 3.63 -21.65 5.60
C ILE A 205 3.45 -22.82 4.62
N PRO A 206 2.28 -23.03 4.00
CA PRO A 206 2.06 -24.15 3.08
C PRO A 206 3.12 -24.31 1.99
N VAL A 207 3.55 -23.20 1.37
CA VAL A 207 4.61 -23.20 0.33
C VAL A 207 6.03 -23.30 0.89
N LYS A 208 6.20 -23.37 2.23
CA LYS A 208 7.50 -23.51 2.91
C LYS A 208 8.52 -22.40 2.57
N ALA A 209 8.07 -21.20 2.32
CA ALA A 209 8.92 -20.06 2.00
C ALA A 209 8.27 -18.73 2.43
N LEU A 210 9.09 -17.72 2.72
CA LEU A 210 8.63 -16.34 2.85
C LEU A 210 8.32 -15.76 1.47
N GLY A 211 7.37 -14.84 1.40
CA GLY A 211 7.01 -14.16 0.16
C GLY A 211 8.04 -13.11 -0.27
N SER A 212 8.10 -12.84 -1.56
CA SER A 212 8.96 -11.81 -2.13
C SER A 212 8.25 -10.45 -2.17
N MET A 213 8.85 -9.41 -1.59
CA MET A 213 8.39 -8.02 -1.75
C MET A 213 8.44 -7.59 -3.23
N HIS A 214 9.39 -8.12 -3.99
CA HIS A 214 9.50 -7.84 -5.43
C HIS A 214 8.31 -8.36 -6.20
N PHE A 215 7.82 -9.57 -5.87
CA PHE A 215 6.61 -10.12 -6.50
C PHE A 215 5.36 -9.30 -6.17
N ILE A 216 5.28 -8.69 -4.97
CA ILE A 216 4.21 -7.74 -4.66
C ILE A 216 4.32 -6.50 -5.57
N ALA A 217 5.52 -5.97 -5.80
CA ALA A 217 5.72 -4.83 -6.68
C ALA A 217 5.34 -5.15 -8.15
N GLU A 218 5.72 -6.33 -8.65
CA GLU A 218 5.30 -6.83 -9.98
C GLU A 218 3.78 -6.97 -10.08
N THR A 219 3.13 -7.47 -9.03
CA THR A 219 1.67 -7.56 -8.95
C THR A 219 1.02 -6.17 -8.97
N CYS A 220 1.61 -5.19 -8.30
CA CYS A 220 1.18 -3.79 -8.42
C CYS A 220 1.29 -3.31 -9.88
N GLY A 221 2.40 -3.63 -10.57
CA GLY A 221 2.59 -3.31 -11.99
C GLY A 221 1.52 -3.93 -12.90
N LEU A 222 1.17 -5.19 -12.64
CA LEU A 222 0.11 -5.88 -13.37
C LEU A 222 -1.26 -5.19 -13.18
N LEU A 223 -1.64 -4.89 -11.93
CA LEU A 223 -2.89 -4.20 -11.60
C LEU A 223 -2.91 -2.73 -12.06
N ALA A 224 -1.74 -2.09 -12.18
CA ALA A 224 -1.57 -0.74 -12.69
C ALA A 224 -1.63 -0.66 -14.23
N SER A 225 -1.54 -1.79 -14.92
CA SER A 225 -1.58 -1.85 -16.38
C SER A 225 -2.89 -1.28 -16.93
N PRO A 226 -2.87 -0.55 -18.06
CA PRO A 226 -4.08 -0.17 -18.78
C PRO A 226 -4.96 -1.37 -19.14
N ASN A 227 -4.35 -2.55 -19.41
CA ASN A 227 -5.06 -3.78 -19.75
C ASN A 227 -5.81 -4.41 -18.57
N ALA A 228 -5.52 -4.00 -17.32
CA ALA A 228 -6.22 -4.47 -16.12
C ALA A 228 -7.58 -3.77 -15.89
N SER A 229 -8.20 -3.21 -16.91
CA SER A 229 -9.45 -2.44 -16.81
C SER A 229 -10.66 -3.28 -16.38
N PHE A 230 -10.60 -4.60 -16.54
CA PHE A 230 -11.68 -5.53 -16.15
C PHE A 230 -11.49 -6.12 -14.73
N VAL A 231 -10.40 -5.74 -14.02
CA VAL A 231 -10.13 -6.16 -12.64
C VAL A 231 -10.43 -4.99 -11.71
N THR A 232 -11.53 -5.04 -10.97
CA THR A 232 -11.88 -4.04 -9.97
C THR A 232 -12.66 -4.67 -8.82
N GLY A 233 -12.43 -4.21 -7.59
CA GLY A 233 -13.03 -4.74 -6.37
C GLY A 233 -12.42 -6.05 -5.88
N ALA A 234 -11.38 -6.55 -6.53
CA ALA A 234 -10.71 -7.79 -6.17
C ALA A 234 -9.71 -7.56 -5.01
N THR A 235 -9.50 -8.63 -4.22
CA THR A 235 -8.37 -8.72 -3.30
C THR A 235 -7.52 -9.91 -3.74
N TRP A 236 -6.25 -9.64 -4.03
CA TRP A 236 -5.29 -10.65 -4.46
C TRP A 236 -4.52 -11.18 -3.26
N ASP A 237 -4.77 -12.44 -2.91
CA ASP A 237 -4.15 -13.11 -1.78
C ASP A 237 -2.77 -13.63 -2.19
N ILE A 238 -1.70 -13.04 -1.60
CA ILE A 238 -0.31 -13.41 -1.85
C ILE A 238 0.31 -13.79 -0.51
N ASN A 239 -0.04 -14.98 -0.02
CA ASN A 239 0.21 -15.37 1.37
C ASN A 239 0.77 -16.79 1.54
N GLY A 240 1.22 -17.43 0.45
CA GLY A 240 1.80 -18.77 0.51
C GLY A 240 0.82 -19.88 0.92
N GLY A 241 -0.48 -19.64 0.78
CA GLY A 241 -1.53 -20.61 1.13
C GLY A 241 -1.99 -20.54 2.60
N LEU A 242 -1.53 -19.56 3.37
CA LEU A 242 -1.97 -19.36 4.77
C LEU A 242 -3.46 -18.97 4.90
N PHE A 243 -4.04 -18.46 3.84
CA PHE A 243 -5.47 -18.21 3.71
C PHE A 243 -5.89 -18.48 2.27
N MET A 244 -6.98 -19.26 2.11
CA MET A 244 -7.59 -19.60 0.83
C MET A 244 -9.08 -19.27 0.90
N ARG A 245 -9.65 -18.76 -0.19
CA ARG A 245 -11.09 -18.42 -0.31
C ARG A 245 -11.83 -19.55 -0.96
#